data_74d9e099446a3bbc146a58234d32c525
#
_entry.id   74d9e099446a3bbc146a58234d32c525
#
_cell.length_a   1.000
_cell.length_b   1.000
_cell.length_c   1.000
_cell.angle_alpha   90.00
_cell.angle_beta   90.00
_cell.angle_gamma   90.00
#
_symmetry.space_group_name_H-M   'P 1'
#
loop_
_entity.id
_entity.type
_entity.pdbx_description
1 polymer ?
#
loop_
_entity_poly.entity_id
_entity_poly.type
_entity_poly.pdbx_seq_one_letter_code
_entity_poly.pdbx_strand_id
1 'polypeptide(L)'
;MVELILASKSKIRKEILNKNNILAKVQPSTIDEEPIKQSLLKEKVSPELISKNLAEIKATRVSQKNFNSLVIGADSVIDLNGELISKPDNREEALKILKKLNGKKHNLISSVCISKNGSMIWNYTD
;
A
#
# COMPACT_ATOMS: atom_id res chain seq x y z
N MET A 1 13.60 1.92 23.43
CA MET A 1 13.69 1.34 22.08
C MET A 1 12.34 1.41 21.39
N VAL A 2 12.29 1.98 20.21
CA VAL A 2 11.03 2.15 19.48
C VAL A 2 10.66 0.84 18.75
N GLU A 3 9.43 0.36 18.95
CA GLU A 3 8.93 -0.80 18.24
C GLU A 3 8.60 -0.42 16.78
N LEU A 4 8.95 -1.32 15.85
CA LEU A 4 8.62 -1.17 14.44
C LEU A 4 7.48 -2.10 14.08
N ILE A 5 6.42 -1.56 13.49
CA ILE A 5 5.23 -2.31 13.10
C ILE A 5 5.03 -2.20 11.59
N LEU A 6 4.75 -3.34 10.95
CA LEU A 6 4.34 -3.39 9.55
C LEU A 6 2.82 -3.54 9.48
N ALA A 7 2.15 -2.50 8.99
CA ALA A 7 0.69 -2.47 8.85
C ALA A 7 0.25 -3.10 7.52
N SER A 8 0.60 -4.36 7.31
CA SER A 8 0.34 -5.05 6.05
C SER A 8 0.11 -6.55 6.26
N LYS A 9 -0.76 -7.13 5.44
CA LYS A 9 -0.96 -8.59 5.37
C LYS A 9 0.04 -9.25 4.43
N SER A 10 0.84 -8.50 3.70
CA SER A 10 1.74 -9.01 2.68
C SER A 10 2.92 -9.79 3.28
N LYS A 11 3.00 -11.08 2.97
CA LYS A 11 4.13 -11.93 3.36
C LYS A 11 5.42 -11.47 2.69
N ILE A 12 5.32 -11.01 1.44
CA ILE A 12 6.49 -10.53 0.67
C ILE A 12 7.11 -9.31 1.32
N ARG A 13 6.31 -8.36 1.78
CA ARG A 13 6.81 -7.15 2.46
C ARG A 13 7.53 -7.52 3.76
N LYS A 14 6.97 -8.46 4.53
CA LYS A 14 7.63 -8.95 5.74
C LYS A 14 8.95 -9.63 5.42
N GLU A 15 8.99 -10.45 4.38
CA GLU A 15 10.21 -11.12 3.93
C GLU A 15 11.29 -10.14 3.50
N ILE A 16 10.92 -9.06 2.80
CA ILE A 16 11.85 -8.02 2.40
C ILE A 16 12.52 -7.39 3.62
N LEU A 17 11.73 -7.06 4.65
CA LEU A 17 12.27 -6.51 5.89
C LEU A 17 13.20 -7.50 6.59
N ASN A 18 12.81 -8.76 6.68
CA ASN A 18 13.62 -9.81 7.30
C ASN A 18 14.95 -10.02 6.58
N LYS A 19 14.95 -10.01 5.25
CA LYS A 19 16.16 -10.13 4.43
C LYS A 19 17.15 -8.98 4.66
N ASN A 20 16.65 -7.84 5.07
CA ASN A 20 17.46 -6.66 5.37
C ASN A 20 17.72 -6.50 6.87
N ASN A 21 17.51 -7.56 7.65
CA ASN A 21 17.72 -7.60 9.10
C ASN A 21 16.88 -6.56 9.87
N ILE A 22 15.71 -6.22 9.31
CA ILE A 22 14.77 -5.33 9.97
C ILE A 22 13.66 -6.17 10.60
N LEU A 23 13.59 -6.15 11.93
CA LEU A 23 12.57 -6.88 12.68
C LEU A 23 11.37 -5.97 12.89
N ALA A 24 10.21 -6.38 12.39
CA ALA A 24 8.97 -5.66 12.55
C ALA A 24 7.87 -6.61 13.00
N LYS A 25 7.05 -6.13 13.93
CA LYS A 25 5.81 -6.82 14.31
C LYS A 25 4.78 -6.58 13.21
N VAL A 26 4.06 -7.63 12.80
CA VAL A 26 3.00 -7.50 11.81
C VAL A 26 1.68 -7.22 12.51
N GLN A 27 1.06 -6.10 12.14
CA GLN A 27 -0.27 -5.73 12.62
C GLN A 27 -1.05 -5.14 11.43
N PRO A 28 -1.80 -5.97 10.68
CA PRO A 28 -2.52 -5.49 9.51
C PRO A 28 -3.54 -4.40 9.86
N SER A 29 -3.69 -3.45 8.94
CA SER A 29 -4.76 -2.46 9.02
C SER A 29 -6.11 -3.12 8.79
N THR A 30 -7.14 -2.65 9.50
CA THR A 30 -8.51 -3.15 9.37
C THR A 30 -9.37 -2.25 8.48
N ILE A 31 -8.77 -1.31 7.76
CA ILE A 31 -9.52 -0.41 6.87
C ILE A 31 -10.11 -1.18 5.69
N ASP A 32 -11.28 -0.75 5.25
CA ASP A 32 -11.87 -1.21 4.00
C ASP A 32 -11.34 -0.31 2.88
N GLU A 33 -10.43 -0.84 2.07
CA GLU A 33 -9.74 -0.08 1.03
C GLU A 33 -10.64 0.26 -0.16
N GLU A 34 -11.59 -0.60 -0.48
CA GLU A 34 -12.38 -0.46 -1.70
C GLU A 34 -13.21 0.83 -1.77
N PRO A 35 -14.01 1.21 -0.74
CA PRO A 35 -14.72 2.48 -0.76
C PRO A 35 -13.81 3.70 -0.88
N ILE A 36 -12.65 3.66 -0.22
CA ILE A 36 -11.68 4.75 -0.28
C ILE A 36 -11.13 4.88 -1.69
N LYS A 37 -10.75 3.77 -2.30
CA LYS A 37 -10.25 3.71 -3.67
C LYS A 37 -11.28 4.25 -4.66
N GLN A 38 -12.53 3.82 -4.55
CA GLN A 38 -13.61 4.27 -5.43
C GLN A 38 -13.87 5.76 -5.29
N SER A 39 -13.83 6.29 -4.08
CA SER A 39 -13.99 7.72 -3.83
C SER A 39 -12.88 8.53 -4.51
N LEU A 40 -11.64 8.09 -4.39
CA LEU A 40 -10.49 8.75 -5.02
C LEU A 40 -10.56 8.68 -6.55
N LEU A 41 -11.00 7.55 -7.10
CA LEU A 41 -11.20 7.41 -8.55
C LEU A 41 -12.27 8.35 -9.08
N LYS A 42 -13.36 8.54 -8.35
CA LYS A 42 -14.42 9.51 -8.73
C LYS A 42 -13.89 10.94 -8.80
N GLU A 43 -12.97 11.29 -7.94
CA GLU A 43 -12.32 12.61 -7.93
C GLU A 43 -11.18 12.72 -8.95
N LYS A 44 -10.97 11.68 -9.76
CA LYS A 44 -9.94 11.62 -10.79
C LYS A 44 -8.53 11.76 -10.23
N VAL A 45 -8.31 11.24 -9.03
CA VAL A 45 -6.99 11.19 -8.40
C VAL A 45 -6.11 10.21 -9.16
N SER A 46 -4.86 10.56 -9.41
CA SER A 46 -3.92 9.71 -10.15
C SER A 46 -3.61 8.41 -9.39
N PRO A 47 -3.26 7.31 -10.10
CA PRO A 47 -2.87 6.06 -9.45
C PRO A 47 -1.73 6.24 -8.44
N GLU A 48 -0.76 7.09 -8.74
CA GLU A 48 0.35 7.42 -7.84
C GLU A 48 -0.15 7.99 -6.51
N LEU A 49 -1.07 8.96 -6.55
CA LEU A 49 -1.63 9.57 -5.36
C LEU A 49 -2.56 8.61 -4.62
N ILE A 50 -3.28 7.73 -5.32
CA ILE A 50 -4.10 6.69 -4.70
C ILE A 50 -3.22 5.75 -3.89
N SER A 51 -2.12 5.28 -4.47
CA SER A 51 -1.15 4.41 -3.79
C SER A 51 -0.60 5.07 -2.53
N LYS A 52 -0.18 6.33 -2.63
CA LYS A 52 0.33 7.10 -1.50
C LYS A 52 -0.72 7.27 -0.40
N ASN A 53 -1.95 7.64 -0.77
CA ASN A 53 -3.03 7.82 0.19
C ASN A 53 -3.38 6.53 0.93
N LEU A 54 -3.44 5.39 0.23
CA LEU A 54 -3.71 4.11 0.86
C LEU A 54 -2.59 3.69 1.80
N ALA A 55 -1.32 3.88 1.39
CA ALA A 55 -0.18 3.59 2.27
C ALA A 55 -0.23 4.44 3.54
N GLU A 56 -0.52 5.72 3.40
CA GLU A 56 -0.62 6.66 4.52
C GLU A 56 -1.76 6.27 5.48
N ILE A 57 -2.94 5.97 4.96
CA ILE A 57 -4.09 5.59 5.79
C ILE A 57 -3.79 4.32 6.57
N LYS A 58 -3.20 3.31 5.94
CA LYS A 58 -2.82 2.07 6.62
C LYS A 58 -1.85 2.33 7.77
N ALA A 59 -0.81 3.11 7.51
CA ALA A 59 0.20 3.42 8.51
C ALA A 59 -0.38 4.27 9.66
N THR A 60 -1.12 5.32 9.35
CA THR A 60 -1.66 6.22 10.37
C THR A 60 -2.71 5.55 11.24
N ARG A 61 -3.59 4.73 10.66
CA ARG A 61 -4.63 4.02 11.44
C ARG A 61 -4.02 3.07 12.45
N VAL A 62 -3.01 2.29 12.06
CA VAL A 62 -2.34 1.37 12.97
C VAL A 62 -1.52 2.14 14.00
N SER A 63 -0.89 3.26 13.62
CA SER A 63 -0.09 4.07 14.55
C SER A 63 -0.94 4.70 15.66
N GLN A 64 -2.21 5.00 15.39
CA GLN A 64 -3.13 5.53 16.39
C GLN A 64 -3.38 4.55 17.55
N LYS A 65 -3.22 3.25 17.29
CA LYS A 65 -3.42 2.17 18.27
C LYS A 65 -2.13 1.72 18.95
N ASN A 66 -0.98 2.25 18.54
CA ASN A 66 0.32 1.79 19.01
C ASN A 66 1.21 3.00 19.36
N PHE A 67 0.97 3.57 20.52
CA PHE A 67 1.68 4.76 20.99
C PHE A 67 3.20 4.59 20.95
N ASN A 68 3.90 5.59 20.42
CA ASN A 68 5.37 5.64 20.28
C ASN A 68 6.00 4.57 19.36
N SER A 69 5.20 3.78 18.67
CA SER A 69 5.74 2.84 17.67
C SER A 69 5.90 3.53 16.31
N LEU A 70 6.89 3.10 15.55
CA LEU A 70 7.00 3.47 14.14
C LEU A 70 6.22 2.47 13.31
N VAL A 71 5.29 2.94 12.49
CA VAL A 71 4.42 2.08 11.70
C VAL A 71 4.67 2.30 10.22
N ILE A 72 4.96 1.21 9.51
CA ILE A 72 5.17 1.21 8.06
C ILE A 72 3.88 0.76 7.40
N GLY A 73 3.34 1.60 6.51
CA GLY A 73 2.26 1.24 5.60
C GLY A 73 2.75 1.26 4.17
N ALA A 74 2.23 0.40 3.34
CA ALA A 74 2.61 0.32 1.94
C ALA A 74 1.43 -0.06 1.07
N ASP A 75 1.46 0.41 -0.18
CA ASP A 75 0.50 0.04 -1.19
C ASP A 75 1.17 -0.01 -2.55
N SER A 76 0.69 -0.90 -3.43
CA SER A 76 1.21 -1.04 -4.78
C SER A 76 0.04 -1.07 -5.76
N VAL A 77 0.16 -0.32 -6.85
CA VAL A 77 -0.84 -0.25 -7.91
C VAL A 77 -0.17 -0.36 -9.27
N ILE A 78 -0.94 -0.76 -10.27
CA ILE A 78 -0.49 -0.73 -11.67
C ILE A 78 -1.19 0.43 -12.34
N ASP A 79 -0.40 1.28 -13.00
CA ASP A 79 -0.89 2.40 -13.80
C ASP A 79 -0.76 2.04 -15.29
N LEU A 80 -1.89 1.86 -15.94
CA LEU A 80 -1.97 1.64 -17.39
C LEU A 80 -2.53 2.91 -18.04
N ASN A 81 -1.64 3.79 -18.50
CA ASN A 81 -2.03 5.06 -19.14
C ASN A 81 -3.02 5.90 -18.32
N GLY A 82 -2.82 5.98 -17.01
CA GLY A 82 -3.69 6.71 -16.11
C GLY A 82 -4.82 5.89 -15.52
N GLU A 83 -5.03 4.67 -16.00
CA GLU A 83 -6.02 3.74 -15.46
C GLU A 83 -5.43 2.92 -14.33
N LEU A 84 -6.10 2.90 -13.18
CA LEU A 84 -5.72 2.09 -12.05
C LEU A 84 -6.12 0.63 -12.28
N ILE A 85 -5.14 -0.26 -12.24
CA ILE A 85 -5.40 -1.70 -12.29
C ILE A 85 -5.22 -2.25 -10.87
N SER A 86 -6.30 -2.76 -10.32
CA SER A 86 -6.33 -3.32 -8.96
C SER A 86 -5.82 -4.76 -8.94
N LYS A 87 -5.39 -5.18 -7.73
CA LYS A 87 -4.99 -6.56 -7.50
C LYS A 87 -6.15 -7.52 -7.80
N PRO A 88 -5.91 -8.62 -8.56
CA PRO A 88 -6.98 -9.56 -8.88
C PRO A 88 -7.46 -10.33 -7.65
N ASP A 89 -8.77 -10.59 -7.59
CA ASP A 89 -9.37 -11.37 -6.51
C ASP A 89 -9.31 -12.87 -6.77
N ASN A 90 -9.18 -13.27 -8.04
CA ASN A 90 -9.13 -14.67 -8.43
C ASN A 90 -8.32 -14.85 -9.72
N ARG A 91 -8.14 -16.13 -10.11
CA ARG A 91 -7.35 -16.48 -11.29
C ARG A 91 -7.96 -15.93 -12.58
N GLU A 92 -9.28 -15.93 -12.70
CA GLU A 92 -9.98 -15.44 -13.90
C GLU A 92 -9.73 -13.94 -14.10
N GLU A 93 -9.82 -13.16 -13.02
CA GLU A 93 -9.49 -11.74 -13.07
C GLU A 93 -8.02 -11.49 -13.37
N ALA A 94 -7.12 -12.32 -12.82
CA ALA A 94 -5.70 -12.24 -13.11
C ALA A 94 -5.43 -12.44 -14.60
N LEU A 95 -6.08 -13.39 -15.23
CA LEU A 95 -5.95 -13.63 -16.68
C LEU A 95 -6.45 -12.44 -17.50
N LYS A 96 -7.56 -11.83 -17.10
CA LYS A 96 -8.09 -10.64 -17.77
C LYS A 96 -7.09 -9.48 -17.69
N ILE A 97 -6.49 -9.28 -16.52
CA ILE A 97 -5.48 -8.23 -16.31
C ILE A 97 -4.26 -8.48 -17.19
N LEU A 98 -3.75 -9.72 -17.21
CA LEU A 98 -2.61 -10.06 -18.05
C LEU A 98 -2.89 -9.82 -19.54
N LYS A 99 -4.08 -10.15 -20.02
CA LYS A 99 -4.49 -9.87 -21.40
C LYS A 99 -4.54 -8.35 -21.67
N LYS A 100 -5.06 -7.60 -20.72
CA LYS A 100 -5.17 -6.14 -20.83
C LYS A 100 -3.80 -5.48 -20.89
N LEU A 101 -2.83 -5.98 -20.12
CA LEU A 101 -1.47 -5.44 -20.05
C LEU A 101 -0.57 -5.91 -21.20
N ASN A 102 -0.94 -6.99 -21.88
CA ASN A 102 -0.12 -7.60 -22.93
C ASN A 102 0.16 -6.60 -24.06
N GLY A 103 1.45 -6.43 -24.37
CA GLY A 103 1.89 -5.53 -25.44
C GLY A 103 1.75 -4.04 -25.14
N LYS A 104 1.40 -3.67 -23.90
CA LYS A 104 1.23 -2.29 -23.48
C LYS A 104 2.24 -1.90 -22.40
N LYS A 105 2.67 -0.64 -22.43
CA LYS A 105 3.50 -0.09 -21.36
C LYS A 105 2.63 0.19 -20.16
N HIS A 106 3.10 -0.22 -18.98
CA HIS A 106 2.46 0.08 -17.70
C HIS A 106 3.51 0.32 -16.64
N ASN A 107 3.13 0.99 -15.57
CA ASN A 107 4.01 1.26 -14.45
C ASN A 107 3.51 0.53 -13.21
N LEU A 108 4.42 -0.09 -12.48
CA LEU A 108 4.15 -0.57 -11.13
C LEU A 108 4.56 0.54 -10.18
N ILE A 109 3.61 1.05 -9.42
CA ILE A 109 3.85 2.14 -8.48
C ILE A 109 3.69 1.60 -7.07
N SER A 110 4.72 1.80 -6.25
CA SER A 110 4.70 1.40 -4.84
C SER A 110 4.92 2.62 -3.96
N SER A 111 4.12 2.73 -2.93
CA SER A 111 4.24 3.81 -1.94
C SER A 111 4.47 3.22 -0.56
N VAL A 112 5.37 3.85 0.19
CA VAL A 112 5.68 3.48 1.56
C VAL A 112 5.54 4.71 2.43
N CYS A 113 4.85 4.58 3.54
CA CYS A 113 4.69 5.65 4.52
C CYS A 113 5.11 5.15 5.89
N ILE A 114 5.72 6.03 6.67
CA ILE A 114 6.01 5.77 8.09
C ILE A 114 5.21 6.77 8.89
N SER A 115 4.46 6.26 9.86
CA SER A 115 3.64 7.07 10.76
C SER A 115 3.99 6.80 12.21
N LYS A 116 3.77 7.79 13.05
CA LYS A 116 3.95 7.71 14.51
C LYS A 116 2.87 8.55 15.18
N ASN A 117 2.20 7.95 16.17
CA ASN A 117 1.15 8.63 16.94
C ASN A 117 0.06 9.30 16.08
N GLY A 118 -0.35 8.61 15.00
CA GLY A 118 -1.41 9.08 14.12
C GLY A 118 -1.00 10.07 13.05
N SER A 119 0.29 10.37 12.91
CA SER A 119 0.79 11.31 11.91
C SER A 119 1.86 10.70 11.03
N MET A 120 1.77 10.95 9.73
CA MET A 120 2.81 10.53 8.79
C MET A 120 4.06 11.39 8.99
N ILE A 121 5.22 10.74 9.17
CA ILE A 121 6.49 11.43 9.35
C ILE A 121 7.45 11.26 8.17
N TRP A 122 7.17 10.30 7.28
CA TRP A 122 7.98 10.06 6.09
C TRP A 122 7.19 9.30 5.04
N ASN A 123 7.46 9.55 3.76
CA ASN A 123 6.88 8.77 2.66
C ASN A 123 7.82 8.75 1.45
N TYR A 124 7.64 7.72 0.63
CA TYR A 124 8.34 7.58 -0.64
C TYR A 124 7.45 6.84 -1.63
N THR A 125 7.42 7.31 -2.87
CA THR A 125 6.66 6.69 -3.95
C THR A 125 7.56 6.52 -5.16
N ASP A 126 7.52 5.31 -5.74
CA ASP A 126 8.35 4.97 -6.91
C ASP A 126 7.60 4.10 -7.91
#